data_c595b1b20e71caea5db18ef564ebb7ae
#
_entry.id   c595b1b20e71caea5db18ef564ebb7ae
#
_cell.length_a   1.000
_cell.length_b   1.000
_cell.length_c   1.000
_cell.angle_alpha   90.00
_cell.angle_beta   90.00
_cell.angle_gamma   90.00
#
_symmetry.space_group_name_H-M   'P 1'
#
loop_
_entity.id
_entity.type
_entity.pdbx_description
1 polymer ?
#
loop_
_entity_poly.entity_id
_entity_poly.type
_entity_poly.pdbx_seq_one_letter_code
_entity_poly.pdbx_strand_id
1 'polypeptide(L)'
;RLLNPSEELDVHMGRAGFECSECHAGESHQILGASHGSLQQGTNHFGCVDCHTDEPHVKKILNKHTNSIACETCHIPTFAKEMATKTYWDWSTAGQDKKVENDEFGMPKYAKKKGDFVWEMNVIPEYSWHNGQADYYKIGDEINPENVVKLNNLKGNINDPNSKITPFKVMRGKQIYDSKNNYLAIPKLFGKGGYWKTYDWNAAAKLGMESVSLEY
;
A
#
# COMPACT_ATOMS: atom_id res chain seq x y z
N ARG A 1 16.94 -7.17 -10.29
CA ARG A 1 16.58 -7.62 -8.93
C ARG A 1 15.35 -8.52 -8.91
N LEU A 2 14.31 -8.20 -9.66
CA LEU A 2 13.13 -9.08 -9.80
C LEU A 2 13.33 -10.21 -10.83
N LEU A 3 14.30 -10.10 -11.73
CA LEU A 3 14.47 -11.06 -12.84
C LEU A 3 15.18 -12.35 -12.43
N ASN A 4 16.03 -12.34 -11.40
CA ASN A 4 16.75 -13.50 -10.90
C ASN A 4 16.94 -13.37 -9.38
N PRO A 5 15.88 -13.51 -8.58
CA PRO A 5 16.01 -13.49 -7.12
C PRO A 5 16.73 -14.75 -6.64
N SER A 6 17.40 -14.66 -5.49
CA SER A 6 17.88 -15.86 -4.82
C SER A 6 16.72 -16.67 -4.23
N GLU A 7 16.93 -17.95 -3.98
CA GLU A 7 15.94 -18.83 -3.32
C GLU A 7 15.49 -18.28 -1.95
N GLU A 8 16.39 -17.63 -1.23
CA GLU A 8 16.10 -17.03 0.09
C GLU A 8 15.19 -15.80 -0.01
N LEU A 9 15.23 -15.11 -1.17
CA LEU A 9 14.40 -13.95 -1.43
C LEU A 9 13.02 -14.34 -1.94
N ASP A 10 12.97 -15.25 -2.89
CA ASP A 10 11.74 -15.75 -3.51
C ASP A 10 11.89 -17.23 -3.90
N VAL A 11 11.21 -18.10 -3.19
CA VAL A 11 11.28 -19.53 -3.42
C VAL A 11 10.67 -19.95 -4.76
N HIS A 12 9.64 -19.24 -5.25
CA HIS A 12 8.98 -19.57 -6.50
C HIS A 12 9.84 -19.18 -7.71
N MET A 13 10.33 -17.95 -7.75
CA MET A 13 11.19 -17.50 -8.85
C MET A 13 12.63 -18.02 -8.69
N GLY A 14 13.20 -17.95 -7.49
CA GLY A 14 14.61 -18.28 -7.28
C GLY A 14 14.89 -19.78 -7.28
N ARG A 15 13.99 -20.60 -6.73
CA ARG A 15 14.15 -22.04 -6.66
C ARG A 15 13.36 -22.79 -7.71
N ALA A 16 12.09 -22.48 -7.87
CA ALA A 16 11.21 -23.19 -8.81
C ALA A 16 11.29 -22.64 -10.23
N GLY A 17 11.96 -21.51 -10.45
CA GLY A 17 12.18 -20.91 -11.77
C GLY A 17 10.94 -20.27 -12.37
N PHE A 18 9.97 -19.86 -11.56
CA PHE A 18 8.75 -19.22 -12.01
C PHE A 18 9.03 -17.88 -12.68
N GLU A 19 8.25 -17.58 -13.70
CA GLU A 19 8.21 -16.28 -14.35
C GLU A 19 7.05 -15.41 -13.79
N CYS A 20 7.08 -14.10 -14.05
CA CYS A 20 6.06 -13.17 -13.58
C CYS A 20 4.64 -13.58 -14.04
N SER A 21 4.53 -14.12 -15.25
CA SER A 21 3.27 -14.54 -15.88
C SER A 21 2.60 -15.76 -15.22
N GLU A 22 3.34 -16.54 -14.44
CA GLU A 22 2.77 -17.70 -13.75
C GLU A 22 1.90 -17.29 -12.55
N CYS A 23 2.21 -16.15 -11.93
CA CYS A 23 1.37 -15.55 -10.90
C CYS A 23 0.49 -14.42 -11.42
N HIS A 24 0.98 -13.67 -12.40
CA HIS A 24 0.27 -12.55 -13.03
C HIS A 24 -0.28 -12.95 -14.40
N ALA A 25 -0.95 -14.08 -14.47
CA ALA A 25 -1.59 -14.55 -15.70
C ALA A 25 -2.62 -13.52 -16.18
N GLY A 26 -2.62 -13.27 -17.49
CA GLY A 26 -3.53 -12.33 -18.12
C GLY A 26 -4.46 -13.03 -19.09
N GLU A 27 -5.75 -12.75 -19.01
CA GLU A 27 -6.75 -13.18 -19.98
C GLU A 27 -7.61 -11.99 -20.39
N SER A 28 -7.78 -11.78 -21.70
CA SER A 28 -8.64 -10.71 -22.24
C SER A 28 -8.34 -9.32 -21.67
N HIS A 29 -7.06 -8.94 -21.57
CA HIS A 29 -6.57 -7.70 -20.98
C HIS A 29 -6.84 -7.54 -19.46
N GLN A 30 -7.22 -8.60 -18.77
CA GLN A 30 -7.34 -8.64 -17.32
C GLN A 30 -6.17 -9.45 -16.74
N ILE A 31 -5.50 -8.89 -15.75
CA ILE A 31 -4.45 -9.58 -15.00
C ILE A 31 -5.10 -10.15 -13.74
N LEU A 32 -4.87 -11.46 -13.50
CA LEU A 32 -5.34 -12.12 -12.29
C LEU A 32 -4.63 -11.53 -11.07
N GLY A 33 -5.35 -11.36 -9.99
CA GLY A 33 -4.86 -10.89 -8.72
C GLY A 33 -5.75 -9.82 -8.10
N ALA A 34 -5.60 -9.62 -6.81
CA ALA A 34 -6.23 -8.55 -6.06
C ALA A 34 -5.16 -7.62 -5.48
N SER A 35 -5.39 -6.33 -5.58
CA SER A 35 -4.57 -5.33 -4.91
C SER A 35 -5.41 -4.60 -3.88
N HIS A 36 -4.98 -4.62 -2.62
CA HIS A 36 -5.63 -3.86 -1.55
C HIS A 36 -5.51 -2.33 -1.71
N GLY A 37 -4.80 -1.88 -2.73
CA GLY A 37 -4.68 -0.47 -3.10
C GLY A 37 -5.42 -0.09 -4.37
N SER A 38 -6.06 -1.05 -5.06
CA SER A 38 -6.83 -0.79 -6.27
C SER A 38 -8.34 -0.95 -6.02
N LEU A 39 -9.14 -0.17 -6.75
CA LEU A 39 -10.60 -0.27 -6.73
C LEU A 39 -11.12 -1.57 -7.37
N GLN A 40 -10.25 -2.37 -7.96
CA GLN A 40 -10.60 -3.68 -8.51
C GLN A 40 -10.58 -4.73 -7.40
N GLN A 41 -11.68 -4.84 -6.71
CA GLN A 41 -12.03 -6.03 -5.95
C GLN A 41 -12.55 -7.06 -6.96
N GLY A 42 -11.63 -7.70 -7.67
CA GLY A 42 -11.98 -8.67 -8.70
C GLY A 42 -12.31 -10.02 -8.09
N THR A 43 -13.25 -10.73 -8.72
CA THR A 43 -13.55 -12.15 -8.44
C THR A 43 -12.43 -13.10 -8.90
N ASN A 44 -11.44 -12.60 -9.62
CA ASN A 44 -10.31 -13.35 -10.16
C ASN A 44 -9.07 -13.21 -9.25
N HIS A 45 -9.21 -13.62 -8.01
CA HIS A 45 -8.10 -13.66 -7.07
C HIS A 45 -7.26 -14.90 -7.34
N PHE A 46 -5.97 -14.71 -7.60
CA PHE A 46 -4.97 -15.77 -7.60
C PHE A 46 -4.36 -15.85 -6.20
N GLY A 47 -4.45 -16.98 -5.55
CA GLY A 47 -3.97 -17.21 -4.20
C GLY A 47 -3.09 -18.43 -4.05
N CYS A 48 -2.55 -18.64 -2.88
CA CYS A 48 -1.65 -19.77 -2.60
C CYS A 48 -2.29 -21.13 -2.89
N VAL A 49 -3.60 -21.26 -2.61
CA VAL A 49 -4.36 -22.51 -2.75
C VAL A 49 -4.63 -22.92 -4.21
N ASP A 50 -4.42 -22.01 -5.17
CA ASP A 50 -4.56 -22.33 -6.58
C ASP A 50 -3.46 -23.29 -7.08
N CYS A 51 -2.31 -23.30 -6.38
CA CYS A 51 -1.20 -24.22 -6.63
C CYS A 51 -0.94 -25.15 -5.45
N HIS A 52 -1.13 -24.66 -4.23
CA HIS A 52 -1.03 -25.43 -2.98
C HIS A 52 -2.43 -25.86 -2.56
N THR A 53 -2.59 -27.07 -2.05
CA THR A 53 -3.89 -27.55 -1.57
C THR A 53 -4.39 -26.80 -0.35
N ASP A 54 -5.67 -26.95 0.00
CA ASP A 54 -6.24 -26.38 1.24
C ASP A 54 -5.60 -26.94 2.52
N GLU A 55 -5.01 -28.13 2.43
CA GLU A 55 -4.31 -28.82 3.51
C GLU A 55 -2.83 -29.07 3.15
N PRO A 56 -2.00 -28.03 2.94
CA PRO A 56 -0.63 -28.19 2.44
C PRO A 56 0.36 -28.75 3.46
N HIS A 57 0.00 -28.81 4.74
CA HIS A 57 0.89 -29.21 5.82
C HIS A 57 0.68 -30.66 6.24
N VAL A 58 1.76 -31.36 6.53
CA VAL A 58 1.72 -32.72 7.10
C VAL A 58 1.05 -32.72 8.49
N LYS A 59 1.29 -31.67 9.30
CA LYS A 59 0.69 -31.54 10.61
C LYS A 59 -0.72 -30.97 10.49
N LYS A 60 -1.75 -31.77 10.82
CA LYS A 60 -3.15 -31.38 10.76
C LYS A 60 -3.49 -30.09 11.54
N ILE A 61 -2.78 -29.81 12.64
CA ILE A 61 -3.00 -28.58 13.42
C ILE A 61 -2.66 -27.34 12.59
N LEU A 62 -1.64 -27.37 11.74
CA LEU A 62 -1.29 -26.26 10.87
C LEU A 62 -2.36 -26.05 9.79
N ASN A 63 -2.93 -27.13 9.24
CA ASN A 63 -4.03 -27.03 8.29
C ASN A 63 -5.31 -26.42 8.93
N LYS A 64 -5.53 -26.63 10.25
CA LYS A 64 -6.61 -25.93 10.95
C LYS A 64 -6.36 -24.43 11.08
N HIS A 65 -5.10 -24.00 11.19
CA HIS A 65 -4.76 -22.58 11.26
C HIS A 65 -5.10 -21.85 9.97
N THR A 66 -5.03 -22.50 8.80
CA THR A 66 -5.34 -21.87 7.51
C THR A 66 -6.79 -21.42 7.38
N ASN A 67 -7.68 -21.90 8.23
CA ASN A 67 -9.07 -21.44 8.28
C ASN A 67 -9.19 -19.99 8.78
N SER A 68 -8.28 -19.55 9.67
CA SER A 68 -8.35 -18.25 10.33
C SER A 68 -7.10 -17.39 10.15
N ILE A 69 -6.03 -17.96 9.57
CA ILE A 69 -4.73 -17.30 9.38
C ILE A 69 -4.37 -17.41 7.91
N ALA A 70 -4.12 -16.29 7.27
CA ALA A 70 -3.64 -16.23 5.88
C ALA A 70 -2.25 -16.87 5.78
N CYS A 71 -1.95 -17.51 4.67
CA CYS A 71 -0.69 -18.23 4.45
C CYS A 71 0.51 -17.29 4.62
N GLU A 72 0.39 -16.06 4.12
CA GLU A 72 1.40 -15.01 4.17
C GLU A 72 1.77 -14.62 5.61
N THR A 73 0.84 -14.79 6.56
CA THR A 73 1.08 -14.46 7.98
C THR A 73 2.24 -15.26 8.58
N CYS A 74 2.40 -16.52 8.15
CA CYS A 74 3.49 -17.38 8.58
C CYS A 74 4.63 -17.44 7.55
N HIS A 75 4.30 -17.42 6.26
CA HIS A 75 5.28 -17.61 5.19
C HIS A 75 5.96 -16.32 4.72
N ILE A 76 5.40 -15.14 5.04
CA ILE A 76 6.02 -13.84 4.77
C ILE A 76 6.13 -13.03 6.08
N PRO A 77 7.09 -13.37 6.96
CA PRO A 77 7.17 -12.79 8.30
C PRO A 77 7.59 -11.31 8.31
N THR A 78 8.22 -10.83 7.24
CA THR A 78 8.64 -9.43 7.09
C THR A 78 8.52 -8.98 5.65
N PHE A 79 8.25 -7.68 5.46
CA PHE A 79 8.27 -7.02 4.15
C PHE A 79 9.63 -6.34 3.90
N ALA A 80 9.94 -6.09 2.63
CA ALA A 80 11.13 -5.33 2.22
C ALA A 80 12.47 -5.98 2.64
N LYS A 81 12.64 -7.27 2.35
CA LYS A 81 13.88 -8.00 2.64
C LYS A 81 15.08 -7.50 1.84
N GLU A 82 14.89 -7.13 0.58
CA GLU A 82 15.97 -6.79 -0.37
C GLU A 82 16.13 -5.28 -0.57
N MET A 83 15.03 -4.55 -0.56
CA MET A 83 15.00 -3.10 -0.75
C MET A 83 14.16 -2.43 0.30
N ALA A 84 14.65 -1.33 0.86
CA ALA A 84 13.89 -0.51 1.76
C ALA A 84 12.57 -0.04 1.11
N THR A 85 11.50 -0.09 1.89
CA THR A 85 10.18 0.39 1.51
C THR A 85 9.82 1.62 2.32
N LYS A 86 9.05 2.53 1.72
CA LYS A 86 8.57 3.71 2.42
C LYS A 86 7.49 3.33 3.43
N THR A 87 7.67 3.74 4.68
CA THR A 87 6.73 3.52 5.78
C THR A 87 6.08 4.82 6.26
N TYR A 88 6.73 5.97 6.03
CA TYR A 88 6.18 7.29 6.36
C TYR A 88 6.48 8.32 5.28
N TRP A 89 5.54 9.29 5.11
CA TRP A 89 5.68 10.39 4.17
C TRP A 89 5.04 11.66 4.74
N ASP A 90 5.82 12.72 4.84
CA ASP A 90 5.36 14.04 5.30
C ASP A 90 5.39 15.08 4.18
N TRP A 91 4.24 15.34 3.58
CA TRP A 91 4.09 16.37 2.56
C TRP A 91 4.20 17.79 3.12
N SER A 92 3.94 17.99 4.41
CA SER A 92 3.94 19.32 5.04
C SER A 92 5.33 19.96 5.05
N THR A 93 6.38 19.16 4.92
CA THR A 93 7.78 19.62 4.89
C THR A 93 8.30 19.89 3.49
N ALA A 94 7.48 19.66 2.45
CA ALA A 94 7.87 19.93 1.07
C ALA A 94 8.11 21.43 0.81
N GLY A 95 8.87 21.75 -0.24
CA GLY A 95 9.16 23.12 -0.67
C GLY A 95 10.39 23.77 -0.02
N GLN A 96 10.98 23.16 1.00
CA GLN A 96 12.14 23.71 1.71
C GLN A 96 13.45 23.47 0.93
N ASP A 97 14.34 24.45 0.95
CA ASP A 97 15.70 24.33 0.42
C ASP A 97 16.62 23.78 1.52
N LYS A 98 16.52 22.48 1.77
CA LYS A 98 17.41 21.75 2.68
C LYS A 98 18.11 20.60 1.97
N LYS A 99 19.39 20.42 2.31
CA LYS A 99 20.14 19.22 1.92
C LYS A 99 20.09 18.24 3.08
N VAL A 100 19.65 17.04 2.81
CA VAL A 100 19.58 15.96 3.79
C VAL A 100 20.28 14.76 3.18
N GLU A 101 21.16 14.14 3.95
CA GLU A 101 21.84 12.91 3.54
C GLU A 101 20.82 11.77 3.41
N ASN A 102 21.15 10.83 2.53
CA ASN A 102 20.39 9.58 2.43
C ASN A 102 20.44 8.83 3.77
N ASP A 103 19.50 7.92 3.95
CA ASP A 103 19.49 7.02 5.09
C ASP A 103 20.53 5.90 4.94
N GLU A 104 20.58 4.99 5.90
CA GLU A 104 21.48 3.84 5.93
C GLU A 104 21.26 2.85 4.75
N PHE A 105 20.10 2.91 4.11
CA PHE A 105 19.76 2.09 2.92
C PHE A 105 20.07 2.82 1.60
N GLY A 106 20.68 3.99 1.64
CA GLY A 106 20.92 4.84 0.47
C GLY A 106 19.66 5.52 -0.09
N MET A 107 18.55 5.53 0.66
CA MET A 107 17.30 6.12 0.23
C MET A 107 17.20 7.59 0.64
N PRO A 108 16.56 8.46 -0.18
CA PRO A 108 16.43 9.87 0.17
C PRO A 108 15.50 10.05 1.36
N LYS A 109 15.99 10.69 2.43
CA LYS A 109 15.15 11.10 3.57
C LYS A 109 14.28 12.33 3.28
N TYR A 110 14.62 13.08 2.25
CA TYR A 110 13.90 14.28 1.84
C TYR A 110 13.99 14.51 0.34
N ALA A 111 12.92 15.07 -0.22
CA ALA A 111 12.93 15.64 -1.57
C ALA A 111 12.12 16.93 -1.58
N LYS A 112 12.68 18.06 -2.11
CA LYS A 112 12.01 19.36 -2.12
C LYS A 112 10.57 19.30 -2.63
N LYS A 113 10.33 18.53 -3.69
CA LYS A 113 8.99 18.38 -4.30
C LYS A 113 8.01 17.53 -3.47
N LYS A 114 8.50 16.75 -2.49
CA LYS A 114 7.72 15.66 -1.86
C LYS A 114 7.73 15.68 -0.34
N GLY A 115 8.68 16.38 0.31
CA GLY A 115 8.84 16.41 1.75
C GLY A 115 9.73 15.29 2.30
N ASP A 116 9.55 14.97 3.58
CA ASP A 116 10.33 13.99 4.30
C ASP A 116 9.78 12.57 4.15
N PHE A 117 10.70 11.59 4.22
CA PHE A 117 10.40 10.16 4.12
C PHE A 117 11.06 9.37 5.25
N VAL A 118 10.44 8.26 5.61
CA VAL A 118 11.07 7.17 6.37
C VAL A 118 11.02 5.91 5.50
N TRP A 119 12.14 5.22 5.42
CA TRP A 119 12.30 3.97 4.71
C TRP A 119 12.79 2.91 5.69
N GLU A 120 12.31 1.71 5.56
CA GLU A 120 12.65 0.60 6.45
C GLU A 120 12.84 -0.69 5.65
N MET A 121 13.68 -1.57 6.15
CA MET A 121 13.85 -2.94 5.68
C MET A 121 13.35 -3.91 6.74
N ASN A 122 13.02 -5.13 6.31
CA ASN A 122 12.52 -6.18 7.19
C ASN A 122 11.36 -5.74 8.09
N VAL A 123 10.43 -4.97 7.50
CA VAL A 123 9.29 -4.39 8.21
C VAL A 123 8.40 -5.49 8.74
N ILE A 124 8.18 -5.48 10.05
CA ILE A 124 7.23 -6.39 10.69
C ILE A 124 5.80 -5.95 10.31
N PRO A 125 4.95 -6.87 9.80
CA PRO A 125 3.59 -6.55 9.44
C PRO A 125 2.72 -6.11 10.62
N GLU A 126 1.73 -5.27 10.33
CA GLU A 126 0.57 -5.14 11.20
C GLU A 126 -0.49 -6.16 10.78
N TYR A 127 -1.10 -6.85 11.74
CA TYR A 127 -2.06 -7.90 11.47
C TYR A 127 -3.49 -7.43 11.67
N SER A 128 -4.37 -7.78 10.75
CA SER A 128 -5.79 -7.48 10.84
C SER A 128 -6.63 -8.62 10.32
N TRP A 129 -7.84 -8.77 10.88
CA TRP A 129 -8.88 -9.59 10.25
C TRP A 129 -9.25 -8.97 8.90
N HIS A 130 -9.24 -9.78 7.85
CA HIS A 130 -9.53 -9.32 6.49
C HIS A 130 -10.25 -10.41 5.70
N ASN A 131 -11.33 -10.02 5.01
CA ASN A 131 -12.15 -10.91 4.18
C ASN A 131 -12.01 -10.66 2.67
N GLY A 132 -10.92 -10.00 2.25
CA GLY A 132 -10.71 -9.64 0.84
C GLY A 132 -11.37 -8.32 0.42
N GLN A 133 -12.09 -7.63 1.30
CA GLN A 133 -12.79 -6.39 1.01
C GLN A 133 -12.23 -5.22 1.80
N ALA A 134 -12.32 -4.02 1.23
CA ALA A 134 -11.99 -2.77 1.91
C ALA A 134 -12.90 -1.64 1.42
N ASP A 135 -13.18 -0.67 2.30
CA ASP A 135 -13.67 0.63 1.87
C ASP A 135 -12.47 1.55 1.60
N TYR A 136 -12.66 2.49 0.70
CA TYR A 136 -11.65 3.46 0.32
C TYR A 136 -12.19 4.86 0.51
N TYR A 137 -11.32 5.78 0.96
CA TYR A 137 -11.60 7.19 0.91
C TYR A 137 -11.85 7.62 -0.54
N LYS A 138 -12.96 8.27 -0.78
CA LYS A 138 -13.34 8.82 -2.09
C LYS A 138 -13.12 10.32 -2.10
N ILE A 139 -12.89 10.86 -3.29
CA ILE A 139 -12.79 12.32 -3.48
C ILE A 139 -14.03 13.00 -2.95
N GLY A 140 -13.85 13.93 -2.01
CA GLY A 140 -14.93 14.67 -1.37
C GLY A 140 -15.56 14.01 -0.16
N ASP A 141 -15.11 12.82 0.25
CA ASP A 141 -15.54 12.24 1.52
C ASP A 141 -15.09 13.15 2.69
N GLU A 142 -15.99 13.39 3.61
CA GLU A 142 -15.68 14.16 4.83
C GLU A 142 -14.75 13.40 5.75
N ILE A 143 -13.78 14.09 6.32
CA ILE A 143 -12.85 13.56 7.32
C ILE A 143 -13.04 14.24 8.68
N ASN A 144 -12.68 13.54 9.76
CA ASN A 144 -12.43 14.17 11.03
C ASN A 144 -10.92 14.43 11.18
N PRO A 145 -10.43 15.69 11.08
CA PRO A 145 -9.01 16.00 11.11
C PRO A 145 -8.34 15.76 12.47
N GLU A 146 -9.12 15.60 13.55
CA GLU A 146 -8.62 15.26 14.89
C GLU A 146 -8.22 13.78 15.00
N ASN A 147 -8.64 12.96 14.05
CA ASN A 147 -8.38 11.53 14.01
C ASN A 147 -7.45 11.14 12.85
N VAL A 148 -6.84 9.96 12.95
CA VAL A 148 -6.13 9.37 11.82
C VAL A 148 -7.12 9.01 10.73
N VAL A 149 -6.97 9.61 9.55
CA VAL A 149 -7.79 9.32 8.39
C VAL A 149 -7.34 8.01 7.74
N LYS A 150 -8.21 7.01 7.75
CA LYS A 150 -7.95 5.74 7.07
C LYS A 150 -8.32 5.87 5.59
N LEU A 151 -7.33 5.88 4.72
CA LEU A 151 -7.55 5.89 3.26
C LEU A 151 -8.09 4.55 2.76
N ASN A 152 -7.68 3.46 3.43
CA ASN A 152 -8.18 2.10 3.21
C ASN A 152 -8.71 1.59 4.55
N ASN A 153 -9.96 1.15 4.57
CA ASN A 153 -10.58 0.58 5.75
C ASN A 153 -10.91 -0.89 5.48
N LEU A 154 -10.05 -1.78 5.99
CA LEU A 154 -10.17 -3.23 5.79
C LEU A 154 -11.46 -3.75 6.40
N LYS A 155 -12.11 -4.66 5.70
CA LYS A 155 -13.31 -5.39 6.18
C LYS A 155 -12.92 -6.75 6.72
N GLY A 156 -13.67 -7.18 7.70
CA GLY A 156 -13.54 -8.49 8.34
C GLY A 156 -13.46 -8.39 9.85
N ASN A 157 -13.77 -9.48 10.50
CA ASN A 157 -13.67 -9.62 11.96
C ASN A 157 -13.63 -11.12 12.32
N ILE A 158 -13.43 -11.41 13.61
CA ILE A 158 -13.30 -12.79 14.11
C ILE A 158 -14.56 -13.66 13.88
N ASN A 159 -15.73 -13.06 13.74
CA ASN A 159 -16.99 -13.77 13.53
C ASN A 159 -17.35 -13.92 12.04
N ASP A 160 -16.56 -13.35 11.15
CA ASP A 160 -16.75 -13.47 9.72
C ASP A 160 -16.02 -14.72 9.20
N PRO A 161 -16.72 -15.74 8.70
CA PRO A 161 -16.12 -17.00 8.27
C PRO A 161 -15.19 -16.86 7.05
N ASN A 162 -15.28 -15.74 6.32
CA ASN A 162 -14.42 -15.44 5.19
C ASN A 162 -13.17 -14.62 5.60
N SER A 163 -13.08 -14.22 6.87
CA SER A 163 -11.95 -13.42 7.35
C SER A 163 -10.81 -14.29 7.83
N LYS A 164 -9.59 -13.84 7.51
CA LYS A 164 -8.35 -14.42 8.05
C LYS A 164 -7.50 -13.31 8.66
N ILE A 165 -6.68 -13.66 9.63
CA ILE A 165 -5.61 -12.77 10.10
C ILE A 165 -4.60 -12.64 8.98
N THR A 166 -4.47 -11.44 8.44
CA THR A 166 -3.67 -11.12 7.24
C THR A 166 -2.62 -10.07 7.57
N PRO A 167 -1.38 -10.21 7.07
CA PRO A 167 -0.32 -9.24 7.29
C PRO A 167 -0.45 -8.04 6.34
N PHE A 168 -0.28 -6.83 6.86
CA PHE A 168 -0.29 -5.60 6.09
C PHE A 168 0.94 -4.75 6.37
N LYS A 169 1.52 -4.19 5.32
CA LYS A 169 2.42 -3.06 5.46
C LYS A 169 1.58 -1.79 5.59
N VAL A 170 1.62 -1.15 6.73
CA VAL A 170 0.92 0.11 6.96
C VAL A 170 1.84 1.27 6.63
N MET A 171 1.44 2.08 5.66
CA MET A 171 2.10 3.34 5.34
C MET A 171 1.34 4.49 5.98
N ARG A 172 2.05 5.34 6.72
CA ARG A 172 1.49 6.53 7.35
C ARG A 172 2.02 7.78 6.66
N GLY A 173 1.26 8.87 6.73
CA GLY A 173 1.72 10.14 6.15
C GLY A 173 0.94 11.33 6.63
N LYS A 174 1.47 12.51 6.31
CA LYS A 174 0.77 13.78 6.44
C LYS A 174 0.56 14.37 5.06
N GLN A 175 -0.66 14.81 4.80
CA GLN A 175 -1.01 15.52 3.57
C GLN A 175 -1.97 16.66 3.87
N ILE A 176 -2.13 17.55 2.92
CA ILE A 176 -3.02 18.71 3.06
C ILE A 176 -4.49 18.29 3.02
N TYR A 177 -5.31 19.01 3.76
CA TYR A 177 -6.76 18.94 3.70
C TYR A 177 -7.37 20.34 3.66
N ASP A 178 -8.60 20.44 3.22
CA ASP A 178 -9.39 21.67 3.27
C ASP A 178 -10.04 21.78 4.66
N SER A 179 -9.58 22.76 5.45
CA SER A 179 -10.07 22.96 6.83
C SER A 179 -11.47 23.56 6.93
N LYS A 180 -12.01 24.14 5.85
CA LYS A 180 -13.37 24.66 5.79
C LYS A 180 -14.38 23.55 5.53
N ASN A 181 -14.05 22.65 4.62
CA ASN A 181 -14.96 21.61 4.14
C ASN A 181 -14.65 20.23 4.71
N ASN A 182 -13.53 20.06 5.46
CA ASN A 182 -13.10 18.81 6.08
C ASN A 182 -13.00 17.62 5.11
N TYR A 183 -12.32 17.80 3.98
CA TYR A 183 -11.93 16.72 3.09
C TYR A 183 -10.46 16.86 2.64
N LEU A 184 -9.89 15.77 2.16
CA LEU A 184 -8.51 15.79 1.68
C LEU A 184 -8.42 16.66 0.42
N ALA A 185 -7.48 17.60 0.42
CA ALA A 185 -7.24 18.45 -0.74
C ALA A 185 -6.48 17.71 -1.83
N ILE A 186 -6.85 17.98 -3.08
CA ILE A 186 -6.21 17.43 -4.27
C ILE A 186 -5.38 18.55 -4.90
N PRO A 187 -4.04 18.56 -4.69
CA PRO A 187 -3.23 19.62 -5.26
C PRO A 187 -2.89 19.34 -6.73
N LYS A 188 -2.90 20.36 -7.56
CA LYS A 188 -2.24 20.31 -8.87
C LYS A 188 -0.73 20.26 -8.66
N LEU A 189 -0.08 19.15 -8.99
CA LEU A 189 1.34 18.96 -8.71
C LEU A 189 2.27 19.54 -9.76
N PHE A 190 1.95 19.40 -11.05
CA PHE A 190 2.85 19.79 -12.16
C PHE A 190 2.17 20.72 -13.17
N GLY A 191 2.97 21.22 -14.12
CA GLY A 191 2.50 22.14 -15.15
C GLY A 191 2.42 23.59 -14.67
N LYS A 192 1.68 24.45 -15.41
CA LYS A 192 1.50 25.87 -15.06
C LYS A 192 0.68 25.98 -13.76
N GLY A 193 1.23 26.69 -12.77
CA GLY A 193 0.58 26.87 -11.45
C GLY A 193 0.68 25.64 -10.53
N GLY A 194 1.32 24.55 -10.96
CA GLY A 194 1.47 23.36 -10.13
C GLY A 194 2.47 23.55 -8.98
N TYR A 195 2.24 22.84 -7.88
CA TYR A 195 3.04 22.90 -6.64
C TYR A 195 4.54 22.74 -6.88
N TRP A 196 4.96 21.83 -7.75
CA TRP A 196 6.39 21.58 -8.02
C TRP A 196 7.12 22.74 -8.72
N LYS A 197 6.39 23.80 -9.13
CA LYS A 197 6.96 25.04 -9.66
C LYS A 197 6.81 26.21 -8.70
N THR A 198 5.70 26.28 -8.01
CA THR A 198 5.33 27.44 -7.17
C THR A 198 5.69 27.25 -5.71
N TYR A 199 5.66 26.00 -5.22
CA TYR A 199 5.73 25.63 -3.81
C TYR A 199 4.67 26.33 -2.94
N ASP A 200 3.54 26.67 -3.55
CA ASP A 200 2.37 27.27 -2.92
C ASP A 200 1.25 26.24 -2.83
N TRP A 201 0.99 25.74 -1.61
CA TRP A 201 -0.03 24.72 -1.37
C TRP A 201 -1.43 25.25 -1.64
N ASN A 202 -1.75 26.52 -1.23
CA ASN A 202 -3.07 27.07 -1.41
C ASN A 202 -3.40 27.24 -2.91
N ALA A 203 -2.49 27.82 -3.68
CA ALA A 203 -2.67 27.96 -5.12
C ALA A 203 -2.79 26.59 -5.83
N ALA A 204 -1.97 25.62 -5.45
CA ALA A 204 -2.01 24.28 -6.04
C ALA A 204 -3.27 23.50 -5.65
N ALA A 205 -3.72 23.60 -4.39
CA ALA A 205 -4.95 22.99 -3.92
C ALA A 205 -6.17 23.59 -4.64
N LYS A 206 -6.27 24.93 -4.71
CA LYS A 206 -7.35 25.60 -5.44
C LYS A 206 -7.49 25.08 -6.87
N LEU A 207 -6.38 25.06 -7.64
CA LEU A 207 -6.39 24.57 -9.02
C LEU A 207 -6.73 23.08 -9.13
N GLY A 208 -6.32 22.28 -8.16
CA GLY A 208 -6.60 20.85 -8.14
C GLY A 208 -8.06 20.56 -7.77
N MET A 209 -8.61 21.25 -6.78
CA MET A 209 -10.00 21.11 -6.34
C MET A 209 -10.99 21.59 -7.42
N GLU A 210 -10.69 22.69 -8.11
CA GLU A 210 -11.46 23.15 -9.27
C GLU A 210 -11.56 22.07 -10.35
N SER A 211 -10.49 21.30 -10.58
CA SER A 211 -10.46 20.24 -11.61
C SER A 211 -11.38 19.07 -11.32
N VAL A 212 -11.78 18.89 -10.07
CA VAL A 212 -12.71 17.83 -9.62
C VAL A 212 -14.06 18.40 -9.15
N SER A 213 -14.32 19.68 -9.42
CA SER A 213 -15.57 20.38 -9.10
C SER A 213 -15.91 20.40 -7.60
N LEU A 214 -14.88 20.49 -6.76
CA LEU A 214 -15.02 20.67 -5.32
C LEU A 214 -14.67 22.11 -4.92
N GLU A 215 -15.37 22.61 -3.90
CA GLU A 215 -15.02 23.89 -3.27
C GLU A 215 -13.66 23.80 -2.55
N TYR A 216 -13.00 24.98 -2.43
CA TYR A 216 -11.75 25.14 -1.69
C TYR A 216 -11.67 26.57 -1.11
#